data_8e91b24baf9f2179a38d64d1a41d720b
#
_entry.id   8e91b24baf9f2179a38d64d1a41d720b
#
_cell.length_a   1.000
_cell.length_b   1.000
_cell.length_c   1.000
_cell.angle_alpha   90.00
_cell.angle_beta   90.00
_cell.angle_gamma   90.00
#
_symmetry.space_group_name_H-M   'P 1'
#
loop_
_entity.id
_entity.type
_entity.pdbx_description
1 polymer ?
#
loop_
_entity_poly.entity_id
_entity_poly.type
_entity_poly.pdbx_seq_one_letter_code
_entity_poly.pdbx_strand_id
1 'polypeptide(L)'
;MNIAAAHETLDSLLQAVRGCRVCSAHLPLGPRPVLQAGATARILIVGQAPGAQVHASGVPWDDRSGERLRGWMGIDARTFYDRRRVAIVPMGLCFPGRAASGDRPPRRECAPLWQARLLAQMPRIELTLLIGAYAQAHFLRNVEHASVTATTRDWRVHAPRIIPLPHPSPRNVAWFMANPWFEDELLPGLRCRVRSLLGGGGSAMGD
;
A
#
# COMPACT_ATOMS: atom_id res chain seq x y z
N MET A 1 -17.12 -38.84 -1.85
CA MET A 1 -16.51 -38.00 -2.91
C MET A 1 -15.98 -36.77 -2.26
N ASN A 2 -14.65 -36.70 -2.04
CA ASN A 2 -13.98 -35.60 -1.38
C ASN A 2 -13.69 -34.54 -2.47
N ILE A 3 -14.54 -33.52 -2.55
CA ILE A 3 -14.27 -32.37 -3.42
C ILE A 3 -13.15 -31.62 -2.72
N ALA A 4 -11.89 -31.83 -3.15
CA ALA A 4 -10.77 -31.04 -2.76
C ALA A 4 -11.13 -29.56 -3.06
N ALA A 5 -11.28 -28.75 -2.02
CA ALA A 5 -11.46 -27.32 -2.18
C ALA A 5 -10.29 -26.82 -3.05
N ALA A 6 -10.59 -26.37 -4.25
CA ALA A 6 -9.60 -25.83 -5.15
C ALA A 6 -8.89 -24.71 -4.41
N HIS A 7 -7.59 -24.89 -4.11
CA HIS A 7 -6.79 -23.87 -3.42
C HIS A 7 -6.81 -22.62 -4.29
N GLU A 8 -7.41 -21.55 -3.77
CA GLU A 8 -7.44 -20.26 -4.44
C GLU A 8 -5.99 -19.79 -4.71
N THR A 9 -5.63 -19.60 -5.97
CA THR A 9 -4.32 -19.08 -6.35
C THR A 9 -4.33 -17.56 -6.41
N LEU A 10 -3.15 -16.93 -6.32
CA LEU A 10 -3.05 -15.47 -6.49
C LEU A 10 -3.63 -15.02 -7.84
N ASP A 11 -3.37 -15.76 -8.91
CA ASP A 11 -3.84 -15.38 -10.26
C ASP A 11 -5.38 -15.48 -10.38
N SER A 12 -5.99 -16.55 -9.85
CA SER A 12 -7.47 -16.67 -9.83
C SER A 12 -8.11 -15.58 -8.96
N LEU A 13 -7.49 -15.26 -7.82
CA LEU A 13 -7.94 -14.19 -6.95
C LEU A 13 -7.82 -12.82 -7.62
N LEU A 14 -6.72 -12.52 -8.30
CA LEU A 14 -6.54 -11.28 -9.05
C LEU A 14 -7.54 -11.14 -10.20
N GLN A 15 -7.91 -12.24 -10.85
CA GLN A 15 -8.96 -12.24 -11.86
C GLN A 15 -10.32 -11.90 -11.23
N ALA A 16 -10.67 -12.51 -10.09
CA ALA A 16 -11.89 -12.20 -9.36
C ALA A 16 -11.94 -10.72 -8.90
N VAL A 17 -10.82 -10.19 -8.39
CA VAL A 17 -10.69 -8.77 -8.02
C VAL A 17 -10.94 -7.86 -9.22
N ARG A 18 -10.32 -8.12 -10.37
CA ARG A 18 -10.51 -7.31 -11.59
C ARG A 18 -11.96 -7.34 -12.10
N GLY A 19 -12.65 -8.46 -11.89
CA GLY A 19 -14.08 -8.63 -12.21
C GLY A 19 -15.04 -8.03 -11.18
N CYS A 20 -14.56 -7.51 -10.03
CA CYS A 20 -15.41 -7.04 -8.94
C CYS A 20 -16.32 -5.87 -9.37
N ARG A 21 -17.62 -6.00 -9.04
CA ARG A 21 -18.67 -5.00 -9.34
C ARG A 21 -19.49 -4.60 -8.10
N VAL A 22 -19.10 -5.04 -6.91
CA VAL A 22 -19.87 -4.86 -5.66
C VAL A 22 -20.23 -3.40 -5.38
N CYS A 23 -19.33 -2.47 -5.70
CA CYS A 23 -19.53 -1.04 -5.43
C CYS A 23 -19.97 -0.23 -6.66
N SER A 24 -20.38 -0.85 -7.77
CA SER A 24 -20.63 -0.17 -9.06
C SER A 24 -21.56 1.03 -8.95
N ALA A 25 -22.65 0.91 -8.20
CA ALA A 25 -23.64 1.99 -8.01
C ALA A 25 -23.09 3.22 -7.25
N HIS A 26 -21.92 3.09 -6.62
CA HIS A 26 -21.32 4.13 -5.77
C HIS A 26 -20.03 4.71 -6.33
N LEU A 27 -19.59 4.26 -7.50
CA LEU A 27 -18.33 4.67 -8.11
C LEU A 27 -18.61 5.57 -9.32
N PRO A 28 -18.30 6.86 -9.26
CA PRO A 28 -18.71 7.83 -10.31
C PRO A 28 -18.08 7.56 -11.68
N LEU A 29 -16.92 6.89 -11.72
CA LEU A 29 -16.23 6.50 -12.96
C LEU A 29 -16.33 4.99 -13.23
N GLY A 30 -17.23 4.29 -12.51
CA GLY A 30 -17.38 2.85 -12.60
C GLY A 30 -16.28 2.07 -11.86
N PRO A 31 -16.44 0.74 -11.77
CA PRO A 31 -15.49 -0.13 -11.09
C PRO A 31 -14.26 -0.38 -11.97
N ARG A 32 -13.10 -0.02 -11.45
CA ARG A 32 -11.77 -0.30 -12.00
C ARG A 32 -10.80 -0.57 -10.87
N PRO A 33 -10.70 -1.82 -10.38
CA PRO A 33 -9.74 -2.17 -9.35
C PRO A 33 -8.30 -1.96 -9.80
N VAL A 34 -7.53 -1.21 -9.02
CA VAL A 34 -6.12 -0.92 -9.26
C VAL A 34 -5.31 -1.41 -8.07
N LEU A 35 -4.44 -2.39 -8.31
CA LEU A 35 -3.55 -2.99 -7.33
C LEU A 35 -2.35 -3.63 -8.03
N GLN A 36 -1.33 -3.96 -7.25
CA GLN A 36 -0.18 -4.76 -7.67
C GLN A 36 0.06 -5.85 -6.62
N ALA A 37 0.13 -7.12 -7.03
CA ALA A 37 0.41 -8.23 -6.13
C ALA A 37 1.27 -9.29 -6.79
N GLY A 38 2.14 -9.90 -5.98
CA GLY A 38 3.02 -10.99 -6.39
C GLY A 38 3.38 -11.86 -5.19
N ALA A 39 3.32 -13.18 -5.32
CA ALA A 39 3.52 -14.13 -4.24
C ALA A 39 4.92 -14.03 -3.58
N THR A 40 5.91 -13.48 -4.29
CA THR A 40 7.28 -13.32 -3.80
C THR A 40 7.58 -11.91 -3.27
N ALA A 41 6.60 -10.99 -3.32
CA ALA A 41 6.78 -9.63 -2.81
C ALA A 41 7.19 -9.64 -1.33
N ARG A 42 8.16 -8.82 -0.99
CA ARG A 42 8.66 -8.66 0.38
C ARG A 42 8.18 -7.37 1.04
N ILE A 43 7.73 -6.41 0.25
CA ILE A 43 7.22 -5.12 0.73
C ILE A 43 5.75 -4.99 0.30
N LEU A 44 4.89 -4.63 1.23
CA LEU A 44 3.49 -4.30 0.99
C LEU A 44 3.27 -2.80 1.22
N ILE A 45 2.58 -2.15 0.29
CA ILE A 45 2.13 -0.76 0.43
C ILE A 45 0.61 -0.76 0.54
N VAL A 46 0.10 -0.22 1.64
CA VAL A 46 -1.34 -0.06 1.87
C VAL A 46 -1.65 1.43 1.95
N GLY A 47 -2.37 1.95 0.97
CA GLY A 47 -2.90 3.31 0.95
C GLY A 47 -4.41 3.36 1.10
N GLN A 48 -5.00 4.52 0.89
CA GLN A 48 -6.46 4.73 0.98
C GLN A 48 -7.21 4.05 -0.17
N ALA A 49 -7.06 4.57 -1.37
CA ALA A 49 -7.71 4.13 -2.60
C ALA A 49 -7.03 4.80 -3.80
N PRO A 50 -7.23 4.31 -5.04
CA PRO A 50 -6.80 4.99 -6.25
C PRO A 50 -7.40 6.40 -6.36
N GLY A 51 -6.58 7.39 -6.72
CA GLY A 51 -7.04 8.72 -7.12
C GLY A 51 -7.55 8.73 -8.58
N ALA A 52 -8.08 9.86 -9.04
CA ALA A 52 -8.62 9.98 -10.40
C ALA A 52 -7.56 9.70 -11.48
N GLN A 53 -6.32 10.17 -11.33
CA GLN A 53 -5.22 9.92 -12.27
C GLN A 53 -4.85 8.43 -12.30
N VAL A 54 -4.71 7.81 -11.13
CA VAL A 54 -4.46 6.37 -10.99
C VAL A 54 -5.61 5.53 -11.56
N HIS A 55 -6.86 5.96 -11.38
CA HIS A 55 -8.00 5.34 -12.04
C HIS A 55 -7.89 5.42 -13.57
N ALA A 56 -7.49 6.56 -14.13
CA ALA A 56 -7.35 6.74 -15.57
C ALA A 56 -6.22 5.88 -16.15
N SER A 57 -5.04 5.85 -15.53
CA SER A 57 -3.90 5.06 -16.01
C SER A 57 -4.04 3.56 -15.73
N GLY A 58 -4.69 3.20 -14.61
CA GLY A 58 -4.74 1.82 -14.12
C GLY A 58 -3.45 1.34 -13.46
N VAL A 59 -2.48 2.24 -13.24
CA VAL A 59 -1.19 1.95 -12.59
C VAL A 59 -1.21 2.53 -11.17
N PRO A 60 -0.96 1.73 -10.12
CA PRO A 60 -1.02 2.21 -8.75
C PRO A 60 0.08 3.24 -8.47
N TRP A 61 -0.26 4.34 -7.78
CA TRP A 61 0.68 5.42 -7.47
C TRP A 61 1.33 6.08 -8.70
N ASP A 62 0.62 6.11 -9.83
CA ASP A 62 1.06 6.82 -11.05
C ASP A 62 0.65 8.29 -10.98
N ASP A 63 1.20 8.99 -9.98
CA ASP A 63 0.97 10.40 -9.71
C ASP A 63 2.14 11.01 -8.91
N ARG A 64 2.06 12.32 -8.62
CA ARG A 64 3.07 13.04 -7.83
C ARG A 64 3.26 12.47 -6.41
N SER A 65 2.20 11.88 -5.85
CA SER A 65 2.29 11.22 -4.54
C SER A 65 3.15 9.96 -4.62
N GLY A 66 2.98 9.20 -5.71
CA GLY A 66 3.80 8.02 -5.97
C GLY A 66 5.27 8.35 -6.24
N GLU A 67 5.56 9.45 -6.94
CA GLU A 67 6.94 9.94 -7.11
C GLU A 67 7.59 10.20 -5.76
N ARG A 68 6.90 10.93 -4.88
CA ARG A 68 7.39 11.22 -3.53
C ARG A 68 7.57 9.94 -2.71
N LEU A 69 6.63 9.00 -2.78
CA LEU A 69 6.71 7.72 -2.08
C LEU A 69 7.94 6.91 -2.51
N ARG A 70 8.22 6.83 -3.81
CA ARG A 70 9.44 6.19 -4.33
C ARG A 70 10.70 6.85 -3.79
N GLY A 71 10.73 8.19 -3.73
CA GLY A 71 11.81 8.96 -3.13
C GLY A 71 11.99 8.67 -1.63
N TRP A 72 10.90 8.52 -0.87
CA TRP A 72 10.95 8.10 0.54
C TRP A 72 11.53 6.70 0.71
N MET A 73 11.14 5.77 -0.14
CA MET A 73 11.64 4.39 -0.12
C MET A 73 13.07 4.27 -0.65
N GLY A 74 13.58 5.28 -1.36
CA GLY A 74 14.91 5.25 -1.99
C GLY A 74 15.02 4.23 -3.12
N ILE A 75 13.95 4.01 -3.88
CA ILE A 75 13.90 3.06 -5.01
C ILE A 75 13.40 3.73 -6.29
N ASP A 76 13.81 3.22 -7.42
CA ASP A 76 13.36 3.65 -8.73
C ASP A 76 11.97 3.09 -9.12
N ALA A 77 11.42 3.59 -10.21
CA ALA A 77 10.12 3.15 -10.72
C ALA A 77 10.15 1.67 -11.15
N ARG A 78 11.25 1.18 -11.72
CA ARG A 78 11.40 -0.22 -12.14
C ARG A 78 11.28 -1.17 -10.95
N THR A 79 11.94 -0.85 -9.86
CA THR A 79 11.87 -1.63 -8.61
C THR A 79 10.50 -1.53 -7.96
N PHE A 80 9.92 -0.32 -7.93
CA PHE A 80 8.60 -0.07 -7.34
C PHE A 80 7.49 -0.84 -8.04
N TYR A 81 7.54 -0.95 -9.37
CA TYR A 81 6.54 -1.67 -10.17
C TYR A 81 6.88 -3.14 -10.43
N ASP A 82 8.00 -3.66 -9.89
CA ASP A 82 8.26 -5.10 -9.91
C ASP A 82 7.40 -5.80 -8.86
N ARG A 83 6.30 -6.42 -9.31
CA ARG A 83 5.36 -7.15 -8.45
C ARG A 83 5.98 -8.29 -7.63
N ARG A 84 7.17 -8.77 -8.03
CA ARG A 84 7.90 -9.79 -7.27
C ARG A 84 8.57 -9.23 -6.04
N ARG A 85 8.75 -7.90 -5.96
CA ARG A 85 9.45 -7.17 -4.90
C ARG A 85 8.49 -6.35 -4.05
N VAL A 86 7.56 -5.62 -4.68
CA VAL A 86 6.63 -4.70 -4.04
C VAL A 86 5.20 -5.07 -4.40
N ALA A 87 4.36 -5.27 -3.40
CA ALA A 87 2.91 -5.36 -3.53
C ALA A 87 2.26 -4.04 -3.12
N ILE A 88 1.18 -3.68 -3.80
CA ILE A 88 0.41 -2.45 -3.56
C ILE A 88 -1.06 -2.84 -3.50
N VAL A 89 -1.62 -2.85 -2.30
CA VAL A 89 -3.01 -3.25 -2.05
C VAL A 89 -3.68 -2.20 -1.18
N PRO A 90 -4.30 -1.17 -1.77
CA PRO A 90 -4.98 -0.12 -1.01
C PRO A 90 -6.21 -0.64 -0.29
N MET A 91 -6.71 0.10 0.71
CA MET A 91 -7.92 -0.22 1.48
C MET A 91 -9.17 -0.32 0.59
N GLY A 92 -9.29 0.57 -0.41
CA GLY A 92 -10.26 0.50 -1.49
C GLY A 92 -9.54 0.30 -2.82
N LEU A 93 -9.97 -0.67 -3.62
CA LEU A 93 -9.29 -0.99 -4.88
C LEU A 93 -9.75 -0.13 -6.06
N CYS A 94 -10.84 0.63 -5.92
CA CYS A 94 -11.38 1.52 -6.95
C CYS A 94 -11.41 2.97 -6.49
N PHE A 95 -11.38 3.91 -7.44
CA PHE A 95 -11.54 5.34 -7.17
C PHE A 95 -12.93 5.62 -6.58
N PRO A 96 -13.04 6.15 -5.35
CA PRO A 96 -14.33 6.32 -4.68
C PRO A 96 -15.06 7.62 -5.08
N GLY A 97 -14.43 8.45 -5.91
CA GLY A 97 -14.91 9.79 -6.23
C GLY A 97 -14.28 10.89 -5.38
N ARG A 98 -14.57 12.13 -5.74
CA ARG A 98 -14.09 13.32 -5.04
C ARG A 98 -15.09 13.81 -3.98
N ALA A 99 -14.55 14.38 -2.91
CA ALA A 99 -15.27 15.19 -1.93
C ALA A 99 -14.76 16.64 -1.99
N ALA A 100 -15.33 17.53 -1.17
CA ALA A 100 -14.93 18.94 -1.13
C ALA A 100 -13.43 19.13 -0.79
N SER A 101 -12.86 18.25 0.05
CA SER A 101 -11.48 18.37 0.54
C SER A 101 -10.61 17.17 0.15
N GLY A 102 -10.75 16.62 -1.05
CA GLY A 102 -9.93 15.49 -1.52
C GLY A 102 -10.75 14.33 -2.08
N ASP A 103 -10.23 13.14 -2.02
CA ASP A 103 -10.96 11.95 -2.45
C ASP A 103 -11.84 11.42 -1.31
N ARG A 104 -12.98 10.83 -1.68
CA ARG A 104 -13.88 10.20 -0.71
C ARG A 104 -13.18 9.04 0.02
N PRO A 105 -13.70 8.63 1.20
CA PRO A 105 -13.25 7.42 1.89
C PRO A 105 -13.29 6.19 0.98
N PRO A 106 -12.40 5.20 1.22
CA PRO A 106 -12.48 3.91 0.52
C PRO A 106 -13.82 3.25 0.82
N ARG A 107 -14.35 2.50 -0.12
CA ARG A 107 -15.60 1.75 0.09
C ARG A 107 -15.42 0.73 1.20
N ARG A 108 -16.34 0.72 2.16
CA ARG A 108 -16.27 -0.12 3.37
C ARG A 108 -16.29 -1.61 3.07
N GLU A 109 -16.93 -1.99 1.97
CA GLU A 109 -17.08 -3.36 1.51
C GLU A 109 -15.77 -3.95 0.98
N CYS A 110 -14.84 -3.09 0.52
CA CYS A 110 -13.68 -3.52 -0.26
C CYS A 110 -12.65 -4.28 0.59
N ALA A 111 -12.21 -3.70 1.71
CA ALA A 111 -11.18 -4.32 2.55
C ALA A 111 -11.62 -5.67 3.16
N PRO A 112 -12.83 -5.80 3.76
CA PRO A 112 -13.30 -7.10 4.26
C PRO A 112 -13.38 -8.18 3.18
N LEU A 113 -13.69 -7.79 1.94
CA LEU A 113 -13.84 -8.74 0.83
C LEU A 113 -12.49 -9.24 0.30
N TRP A 114 -11.46 -8.37 0.25
CA TRP A 114 -10.26 -8.67 -0.52
C TRP A 114 -8.96 -8.70 0.27
N GLN A 115 -8.80 -7.88 1.33
CA GLN A 115 -7.51 -7.69 2.00
C GLN A 115 -6.94 -9.00 2.56
N ALA A 116 -7.69 -9.70 3.40
CA ALA A 116 -7.19 -10.93 4.04
C ALA A 116 -6.84 -12.01 3.01
N ARG A 117 -7.69 -12.17 1.97
CA ARG A 117 -7.47 -13.15 0.90
C ARG A 117 -6.22 -12.84 0.08
N LEU A 118 -6.01 -11.57 -0.30
CA LEU A 118 -4.82 -11.14 -1.04
C LEU A 118 -3.55 -11.31 -0.20
N LEU A 119 -3.59 -10.93 1.08
CA LEU A 119 -2.44 -11.05 1.96
C LEU A 119 -2.05 -12.52 2.21
N ALA A 120 -3.02 -13.42 2.32
CA ALA A 120 -2.76 -14.86 2.46
C ALA A 120 -1.98 -15.45 1.26
N GLN A 121 -2.11 -14.84 0.07
CA GLN A 121 -1.39 -15.24 -1.14
C GLN A 121 0.02 -14.61 -1.27
N MET A 122 0.41 -13.77 -0.31
CA MET A 122 1.71 -13.07 -0.30
C MET A 122 2.50 -13.35 0.99
N PRO A 123 2.86 -14.62 1.28
CA PRO A 123 3.43 -15.02 2.56
C PRO A 123 4.84 -14.48 2.83
N ARG A 124 5.49 -13.89 1.80
CA ARG A 124 6.86 -13.35 1.92
C ARG A 124 6.92 -11.88 2.30
N ILE A 125 5.79 -11.24 2.60
CA ILE A 125 5.77 -9.83 3.05
C ILE A 125 6.48 -9.73 4.41
N GLU A 126 7.54 -8.94 4.45
CA GLU A 126 8.36 -8.66 5.63
C GLU A 126 8.30 -7.22 6.10
N LEU A 127 7.85 -6.30 5.22
CA LEU A 127 7.63 -4.89 5.52
C LEU A 127 6.29 -4.45 4.97
N THR A 128 5.47 -3.85 5.82
CA THR A 128 4.20 -3.20 5.41
C THR A 128 4.29 -1.70 5.67
N LEU A 129 4.08 -0.89 4.62
CA LEU A 129 3.97 0.56 4.70
C LEU A 129 2.50 0.94 4.79
N LEU A 130 2.08 1.55 5.90
CA LEU A 130 0.70 1.98 6.14
C LEU A 130 0.56 3.48 5.89
N ILE A 131 0.00 3.85 4.74
CA ILE A 131 -0.03 5.24 4.27
C ILE A 131 -1.38 5.88 4.57
N GLY A 132 -1.36 6.83 5.52
CA GLY A 132 -2.51 7.63 5.91
C GLY A 132 -3.48 6.92 6.86
N ALA A 133 -4.52 7.66 7.29
CA ALA A 133 -5.40 7.27 8.39
C ALA A 133 -6.11 5.92 8.18
N TYR A 134 -6.63 5.66 6.99
CA TYR A 134 -7.42 4.45 6.74
C TYR A 134 -6.60 3.17 6.85
N ALA A 135 -5.38 3.17 6.32
CA ALA A 135 -4.48 2.02 6.43
C ALA A 135 -4.02 1.83 7.87
N GLN A 136 -3.61 2.91 8.55
CA GLN A 136 -3.18 2.85 9.95
C GLN A 136 -4.31 2.36 10.86
N ALA A 137 -5.52 2.92 10.76
CA ALA A 137 -6.66 2.51 11.57
C ALA A 137 -7.07 1.05 11.36
N HIS A 138 -6.90 0.51 10.15
CA HIS A 138 -7.25 -0.88 9.85
C HIS A 138 -6.23 -1.88 10.42
N PHE A 139 -4.94 -1.60 10.24
CA PHE A 139 -3.87 -2.53 10.59
C PHE A 139 -3.37 -2.37 12.03
N LEU A 140 -3.53 -1.18 12.62
CA LEU A 140 -3.05 -0.84 13.95
C LEU A 140 -4.21 -0.64 14.95
N ARG A 141 -5.23 -1.49 14.89
CA ARG A 141 -6.47 -1.38 15.68
C ARG A 141 -6.28 -1.31 17.20
N ASN A 142 -5.17 -1.81 17.71
CA ASN A 142 -4.87 -1.88 19.14
C ASN A 142 -3.95 -0.73 19.60
N VAL A 143 -3.71 0.28 18.77
CA VAL A 143 -2.85 1.41 19.09
C VAL A 143 -3.73 2.62 19.36
N GLU A 144 -3.70 3.11 20.59
CA GLU A 144 -4.46 4.28 21.06
C GLU A 144 -3.88 5.61 20.53
N HIS A 145 -3.64 5.71 19.22
CA HIS A 145 -3.13 6.94 18.63
C HIS A 145 -4.27 7.77 18.02
N ALA A 146 -4.40 8.99 18.52
CA ALA A 146 -5.45 9.91 18.09
C ALA A 146 -5.23 10.48 16.68
N SER A 147 -4.03 10.38 16.10
CA SER A 147 -3.73 11.01 14.80
C SER A 147 -2.67 10.27 14.00
N VAL A 148 -2.70 10.46 12.66
CA VAL A 148 -1.64 9.98 11.74
C VAL A 148 -0.26 10.47 12.17
N THR A 149 -0.16 11.70 12.65
CA THR A 149 1.11 12.28 13.10
C THR A 149 1.68 11.53 14.31
N ALA A 150 0.86 11.27 15.33
CA ALA A 150 1.28 10.52 16.53
C ALA A 150 1.71 9.10 16.15
N THR A 151 0.88 8.38 15.40
CA THR A 151 1.20 7.02 14.94
C THR A 151 2.49 6.99 14.11
N THR A 152 2.70 7.99 13.23
CA THR A 152 3.92 8.07 12.43
C THR A 152 5.13 8.41 13.30
N ARG A 153 4.98 9.25 14.31
CA ARG A 153 6.07 9.61 15.24
C ARG A 153 6.59 8.39 16.00
N ASP A 154 5.68 7.50 16.39
CA ASP A 154 5.99 6.28 17.13
C ASP A 154 6.33 5.09 16.22
N TRP A 155 6.75 5.33 14.98
CA TRP A 155 7.03 4.29 14.00
C TRP A 155 7.95 3.16 14.50
N ARG A 156 8.86 3.47 15.42
CA ARG A 156 9.81 2.50 15.99
C ARG A 156 9.13 1.37 16.78
N VAL A 157 7.95 1.66 17.35
CA VAL A 157 7.13 0.66 18.08
C VAL A 157 6.65 -0.45 17.12
N HIS A 158 6.44 -0.12 15.86
CA HIS A 158 5.91 -1.03 14.84
C HIS A 158 7.01 -1.63 13.95
N ALA A 159 8.20 -0.99 13.93
CA ALA A 159 9.35 -1.46 13.16
C ALA A 159 9.87 -2.80 13.68
N PRO A 160 10.54 -3.62 12.87
CA PRO A 160 10.86 -3.41 11.45
C PRO A 160 9.78 -3.93 10.47
N ARG A 161 8.66 -4.45 10.97
CA ARG A 161 7.64 -5.12 10.14
C ARG A 161 6.60 -4.17 9.59
N ILE A 162 6.28 -3.10 10.31
CA ILE A 162 5.31 -2.09 9.91
C ILE A 162 5.94 -0.71 10.06
N ILE A 163 5.77 0.15 9.07
CA ILE A 163 6.15 1.56 9.15
C ILE A 163 4.92 2.39 8.74
N PRO A 164 4.30 3.07 9.71
CA PRO A 164 3.22 4.01 9.43
C PRO A 164 3.79 5.29 8.82
N LEU A 165 3.13 5.79 7.77
CA LEU A 165 3.55 6.97 7.02
C LEU A 165 2.38 7.96 6.85
N PRO A 166 2.63 9.28 6.79
CA PRO A 166 1.63 10.23 6.33
C PRO A 166 1.37 10.01 4.84
N HIS A 167 0.29 10.61 4.32
CA HIS A 167 0.06 10.55 2.87
C HIS A 167 1.07 11.44 2.14
N PRO A 168 1.77 10.95 1.09
CA PRO A 168 2.81 11.70 0.36
C PRO A 168 2.25 12.79 -0.58
N SER A 169 1.04 13.26 -0.33
CA SER A 169 0.41 14.31 -1.13
C SER A 169 1.23 15.61 -1.13
N PRO A 170 1.34 16.29 -2.28
CA PRO A 170 1.87 17.65 -2.33
C PRO A 170 1.15 18.64 -1.42
N ARG A 171 -0.09 18.38 -1.04
CA ARG A 171 -0.86 19.23 -0.11
C ARG A 171 -0.34 19.20 1.33
N ASN A 172 0.48 18.22 1.68
CA ASN A 172 1.00 18.03 3.04
C ASN A 172 2.36 18.76 3.26
N VAL A 173 2.75 19.70 2.42
CA VAL A 173 4.03 20.41 2.56
C VAL A 173 4.18 21.08 3.93
N ALA A 174 3.13 21.76 4.41
CA ALA A 174 3.14 22.39 5.73
C ALA A 174 3.36 21.37 6.86
N TRP A 175 2.79 20.15 6.72
CA TRP A 175 3.02 19.08 7.68
C TRP A 175 4.49 18.63 7.70
N PHE A 176 5.13 18.47 6.55
CA PHE A 176 6.53 18.07 6.47
C PHE A 176 7.44 19.14 7.08
N MET A 177 7.18 20.43 6.81
CA MET A 177 7.92 21.53 7.42
C MET A 177 7.78 21.57 8.94
N ALA A 178 6.61 21.25 9.48
CA ALA A 178 6.35 21.18 10.92
C ALA A 178 6.89 19.91 11.61
N ASN A 179 7.33 18.92 10.84
CA ASN A 179 7.77 17.61 11.34
C ASN A 179 9.12 17.18 10.72
N PRO A 180 10.22 17.93 10.93
CA PRO A 180 11.52 17.63 10.30
C PRO A 180 12.07 16.26 10.68
N TRP A 181 11.75 15.73 11.87
CA TRP A 181 12.10 14.38 12.31
C TRP A 181 11.67 13.29 11.32
N PHE A 182 10.65 13.55 10.51
CA PHE A 182 10.19 12.60 9.49
C PHE A 182 11.28 12.36 8.45
N GLU A 183 11.93 13.43 7.96
CA GLU A 183 13.01 13.33 6.98
C GLU A 183 14.34 12.95 7.64
N ASP A 184 14.61 13.43 8.84
CA ASP A 184 15.88 13.26 9.54
C ASP A 184 16.03 11.89 10.21
N GLU A 185 14.92 11.29 10.68
CA GLU A 185 14.96 10.04 11.45
C GLU A 185 14.24 8.89 10.76
N LEU A 186 12.96 9.10 10.34
CA LEU A 186 12.13 8.01 9.81
C LEU A 186 12.61 7.59 8.42
N LEU A 187 12.82 8.53 7.50
CA LEU A 187 13.19 8.18 6.12
C LEU A 187 14.54 7.45 6.01
N PRO A 188 15.61 7.79 6.74
CA PRO A 188 16.82 6.99 6.77
C PRO A 188 16.59 5.55 7.23
N GLY A 189 15.79 5.35 8.29
CA GLY A 189 15.41 4.03 8.79
C GLY A 189 14.60 3.22 7.76
N LEU A 190 13.62 3.86 7.12
CA LEU A 190 12.84 3.26 6.05
C LEU A 190 13.72 2.82 4.88
N ARG A 191 14.59 3.69 4.37
CA ARG A 191 15.52 3.39 3.26
C ARG A 191 16.47 2.27 3.60
N CYS A 192 17.00 2.24 4.81
CA CYS A 192 17.84 1.14 5.28
C CYS A 192 17.08 -0.18 5.24
N ARG A 193 15.85 -0.23 5.78
CA ARG A 193 15.02 -1.43 5.77
C ARG A 193 14.63 -1.87 4.36
N VAL A 194 14.24 -0.96 3.50
CA VAL A 194 13.92 -1.25 2.09
C VAL A 194 15.14 -1.85 1.37
N ARG A 195 16.32 -1.26 1.53
CA ARG A 195 17.57 -1.81 0.94
C ARG A 195 17.87 -3.20 1.44
N SER A 196 17.76 -3.47 2.73
CA SER A 196 18.01 -4.81 3.30
C SER A 196 17.07 -5.88 2.70
N LEU A 197 15.84 -5.50 2.36
CA LEU A 197 14.87 -6.40 1.76
C LEU A 197 15.07 -6.59 0.25
N LEU A 198 15.51 -5.57 -0.46
CA LEU A 198 15.60 -5.60 -1.93
C LEU A 198 17.02 -5.87 -2.43
N GLY A 199 18.05 -5.64 -1.61
CA GLY A 199 19.47 -5.86 -1.95
C GLY A 199 19.97 -7.29 -1.71
N GLY A 200 19.23 -8.16 -1.05
CA GLY A 200 19.64 -9.53 -0.72
C GLY A 200 19.54 -10.55 -1.85
N GLY A 201 19.52 -10.13 -3.12
CA GLY A 201 19.42 -11.01 -4.28
C GLY A 201 20.66 -11.09 -5.18
N GLY A 202 21.83 -10.69 -4.68
CA GLY A 202 23.05 -10.63 -5.51
C GLY A 202 24.33 -10.88 -4.71
N SER A 203 24.52 -12.09 -4.16
CA SER A 203 25.87 -12.60 -3.88
C SER A 203 25.78 -14.07 -3.43
N ALA A 204 25.65 -14.95 -4.39
CA ALA A 204 26.00 -16.35 -4.26
C ALA A 204 26.21 -16.91 -5.67
N MET A 205 27.29 -16.49 -6.30
CA MET A 205 27.99 -17.30 -7.32
C MET A 205 29.39 -16.69 -7.51
N GLY A 206 30.36 -17.43 -7.12
CA GLY A 206 31.76 -17.13 -7.37
C GLY A 206 32.65 -17.62 -6.21
N ASP A 207 32.92 -18.93 -6.19
CA ASP A 207 34.25 -19.56 -6.27
C ASP A 207 34.03 -21.05 -6.55
#